data_d53d469b4b7123907d26172a2109b468
#
_entry.id   d53d469b4b7123907d26172a2109b468
#
_cell.length_a   1.000
_cell.length_b   1.000
_cell.length_c   1.000
_cell.angle_alpha   90.00
_cell.angle_beta   90.00
_cell.angle_gamma   90.00
#
_symmetry.space_group_name_H-M   'P 1'
#
loop_
_entity.id
_entity.type
_entity.pdbx_description
1 polymer ?
#
loop_
_entity_poly.entity_id
_entity_poly.type
_entity_poly.pdbx_seq_one_letter_code
_entity_poly.pdbx_strand_id
1 'polypeptide(L)'
;GKSPGPVAEITIHNPEVFARLIREGDLGFSDAYLDGWWTTPDLQTFMDFIHADNDDMYDGFSGIAIVRAWEKARFWFQSNSKRQALKNISHHYDLGNDFYSLWLDDTMTYSSALFNTGQESLENAQTAKYASMIDQMGVKPGDHILEIGCGWGGFAEYAAKERGLKVTGLTISKEQLLYAKERVKNKGLEDKVDLKLQDYRDETG
;
A
#
# COMPACT_ATOMS: atom_id res chain seq x y z
N GLY A 1 -18.81 -26.89 6.35
CA GLY A 1 -19.29 -25.68 7.04
C GLY A 1 -20.79 -25.76 7.31
N LYS A 2 -21.29 -24.93 8.19
CA LYS A 2 -22.73 -24.85 8.53
C LYS A 2 -23.50 -23.94 7.56
N SER A 3 -22.80 -23.18 6.73
CA SER A 3 -23.36 -22.23 5.76
C SER A 3 -22.87 -22.56 4.36
N PRO A 4 -23.67 -22.31 3.30
CA PRO A 4 -23.19 -22.40 1.93
C PRO A 4 -22.14 -21.30 1.69
N GLY A 5 -20.99 -21.67 1.15
CA GLY A 5 -19.87 -20.77 0.87
C GLY A 5 -18.90 -21.40 -0.11
N PRO A 6 -17.84 -20.69 -0.52
CA PRO A 6 -16.80 -21.25 -1.36
C PRO A 6 -16.14 -22.45 -0.69
N VAL A 7 -15.80 -23.47 -1.49
CA VAL A 7 -15.07 -24.66 -1.04
C VAL A 7 -13.67 -24.59 -1.63
N ALA A 8 -12.67 -24.49 -0.79
CA ALA A 8 -11.28 -24.49 -1.18
C ALA A 8 -10.61 -25.83 -0.89
N GLU A 9 -9.75 -26.26 -1.81
CA GLU A 9 -8.92 -27.45 -1.64
C GLU A 9 -7.48 -27.03 -1.34
N ILE A 10 -6.88 -27.71 -0.35
CA ILE A 10 -5.49 -27.50 0.03
C ILE A 10 -4.78 -28.85 0.17
N THR A 11 -3.59 -28.95 -0.40
CA THR A 11 -2.71 -30.11 -0.27
C THR A 11 -1.53 -29.76 0.63
N ILE A 12 -1.36 -30.47 1.72
CA ILE A 12 -0.23 -30.28 2.65
C ILE A 12 0.91 -31.23 2.27
N HIS A 13 2.07 -30.66 1.95
CA HIS A 13 3.31 -31.39 1.63
C HIS A 13 4.24 -31.52 2.83
N ASN A 14 4.21 -30.53 3.74
CA ASN A 14 4.98 -30.54 4.98
C ASN A 14 4.06 -30.27 6.18
N PRO A 15 3.88 -31.22 7.11
CA PRO A 15 3.01 -31.05 8.25
C PRO A 15 3.46 -29.97 9.25
N GLU A 16 4.72 -29.51 9.18
CA GLU A 16 5.20 -28.39 10.01
C GLU A 16 4.54 -27.05 9.66
N VAL A 17 3.79 -26.97 8.56
CA VAL A 17 2.97 -25.80 8.23
C VAL A 17 2.05 -25.39 9.37
N PHE A 18 1.49 -26.35 10.11
CA PHE A 18 0.62 -26.06 11.25
C PHE A 18 1.39 -25.45 12.43
N ALA A 19 2.59 -25.93 12.71
CA ALA A 19 3.45 -25.37 13.74
C ALA A 19 3.91 -23.95 13.36
N ARG A 20 4.20 -23.73 12.08
CA ARG A 20 4.58 -22.42 11.54
C ARG A 20 3.40 -21.44 11.60
N LEU A 21 2.20 -21.85 11.23
CA LEU A 21 0.97 -21.07 11.37
C LEU A 21 0.72 -20.64 12.84
N ILE A 22 0.89 -21.55 13.79
CA ILE A 22 0.70 -21.24 15.23
C ILE A 22 1.78 -20.26 15.72
N ARG A 23 3.01 -20.39 15.27
CA ARG A 23 4.16 -19.60 15.73
C ARG A 23 4.22 -18.21 15.08
N GLU A 24 3.89 -18.12 13.80
CA GLU A 24 4.13 -16.95 12.94
C GLU A 24 2.84 -16.37 12.37
N GLY A 25 1.68 -16.98 12.65
CA GLY A 25 0.38 -16.52 12.16
C GLY A 25 0.26 -16.60 10.64
N ASP A 26 -0.51 -15.68 10.07
CA ASP A 26 -0.81 -15.63 8.63
C ASP A 26 0.44 -15.47 7.76
N LEU A 27 1.42 -14.71 8.24
CA LEU A 27 2.70 -14.54 7.53
C LEU A 27 3.42 -15.89 7.42
N GLY A 28 3.48 -16.66 8.51
CA GLY A 28 4.11 -17.99 8.48
C GLY A 28 3.37 -18.98 7.57
N PHE A 29 2.05 -18.86 7.47
CA PHE A 29 1.26 -19.66 6.55
C PHE A 29 1.48 -19.28 5.09
N SER A 30 1.57 -17.99 4.80
CA SER A 30 1.88 -17.46 3.47
C SER A 30 3.30 -17.82 3.01
N ASP A 31 4.28 -17.66 3.90
CA ASP A 31 5.66 -18.07 3.64
C ASP A 31 5.77 -19.58 3.38
N ALA A 32 4.98 -20.40 4.11
CA ALA A 32 4.93 -21.84 3.89
C ALA A 32 4.37 -22.19 2.50
N TYR A 33 3.46 -21.38 1.94
CA TYR A 33 3.01 -21.54 0.56
C TYR A 33 4.15 -21.24 -0.43
N LEU A 34 4.87 -20.14 -0.24
CA LEU A 34 6.02 -19.77 -1.08
C LEU A 34 7.14 -20.83 -1.03
N ASP A 35 7.34 -21.44 0.14
CA ASP A 35 8.31 -22.52 0.35
C ASP A 35 7.80 -23.90 -0.17
N GLY A 36 6.57 -23.96 -0.72
CA GLY A 36 5.99 -25.19 -1.26
C GLY A 36 5.55 -26.22 -0.21
N TRP A 37 5.34 -25.79 1.05
CA TRP A 37 4.89 -26.68 2.12
C TRP A 37 3.42 -27.06 1.99
N TRP A 38 2.66 -26.25 1.27
CA TRP A 38 1.29 -26.54 0.88
C TRP A 38 0.97 -25.90 -0.48
N THR A 39 -0.03 -26.45 -1.17
CA THR A 39 -0.51 -25.93 -2.45
C THR A 39 -2.02 -25.98 -2.53
N THR A 40 -2.59 -25.19 -3.44
CA THR A 40 -4.01 -25.20 -3.81
C THR A 40 -4.13 -25.19 -5.33
N PRO A 41 -5.12 -25.87 -5.92
CA PRO A 41 -5.34 -25.83 -7.38
C PRO A 41 -5.87 -24.48 -7.86
N ASP A 42 -6.51 -23.71 -6.97
CA ASP A 42 -7.07 -22.40 -7.26
C ASP A 42 -6.86 -21.45 -6.08
N LEU A 43 -5.87 -20.58 -6.21
CA LEU A 43 -5.51 -19.62 -5.17
C LEU A 43 -6.60 -18.57 -4.96
N GLN A 44 -7.30 -18.16 -6.02
CA GLN A 44 -8.39 -17.18 -5.91
C GLN A 44 -9.53 -17.75 -5.06
N THR A 45 -10.01 -18.95 -5.38
CA THR A 45 -11.04 -19.63 -4.59
C THR A 45 -10.61 -19.84 -3.13
N PHE A 46 -9.32 -20.13 -2.90
CA PHE A 46 -8.78 -20.24 -1.55
C PHE A 46 -8.82 -18.90 -0.80
N MET A 47 -8.45 -17.81 -1.44
CA MET A 47 -8.52 -16.46 -0.84
C MET A 47 -9.97 -16.04 -0.54
N ASP A 48 -10.89 -16.33 -1.46
CA ASP A 48 -12.32 -16.06 -1.26
C ASP A 48 -12.90 -16.85 -0.08
N PHE A 49 -12.46 -18.11 0.09
CA PHE A 49 -12.81 -18.94 1.25
C PHE A 49 -12.30 -18.32 2.57
N ILE A 50 -11.05 -17.89 2.62
CA ILE A 50 -10.46 -17.24 3.80
C ILE A 50 -11.24 -15.95 4.15
N HIS A 51 -11.57 -15.13 3.15
CA HIS A 51 -12.31 -13.90 3.38
C HIS A 51 -13.76 -14.11 3.80
N ALA A 52 -14.42 -15.16 3.30
CA ALA A 52 -15.81 -15.45 3.67
C ALA A 52 -15.98 -15.93 5.13
N ASP A 53 -14.91 -16.49 5.73
CA ASP A 53 -14.95 -17.10 7.07
C ASP A 53 -14.16 -16.28 8.12
N ASN A 54 -13.83 -15.02 7.78
CA ASN A 54 -12.80 -14.25 8.46
C ASN A 54 -13.11 -13.88 9.93
N ASP A 55 -14.37 -13.69 10.29
CA ASP A 55 -14.72 -13.22 11.64
C ASP A 55 -14.62 -14.34 12.70
N ASP A 56 -14.98 -15.58 12.36
CA ASP A 56 -15.00 -16.70 13.31
C ASP A 56 -13.64 -17.42 13.43
N MET A 57 -12.81 -17.41 12.36
CA MET A 57 -11.55 -18.15 12.34
C MET A 57 -10.44 -17.44 13.12
N TYR A 58 -10.39 -16.11 13.07
CA TYR A 58 -9.42 -15.31 13.84
C TYR A 58 -9.66 -15.37 15.37
N ASP A 59 -10.90 -15.43 15.80
CA ASP A 59 -11.23 -15.55 17.22
C ASP A 59 -10.89 -16.94 17.80
N GLY A 60 -10.91 -17.98 17.00
CA GLY A 60 -10.56 -19.35 17.43
C GLY A 60 -9.07 -19.56 17.70
N PHE A 61 -8.16 -18.91 16.94
CA PHE A 61 -6.71 -18.97 17.13
C PHE A 61 -6.19 -18.03 18.22
N SER A 62 -6.97 -17.03 18.59
CA SER A 62 -6.59 -16.01 19.57
C SER A 62 -6.58 -16.49 21.04
N GLY A 63 -6.90 -17.75 21.30
CA GLY A 63 -7.04 -18.30 22.64
C GLY A 63 -5.75 -18.58 23.42
N ILE A 64 -4.56 -18.40 22.80
CA ILE A 64 -3.30 -18.60 23.50
C ILE A 64 -2.77 -17.24 24.00
N ALA A 65 -3.15 -16.87 25.23
CA ALA A 65 -2.75 -15.61 25.88
C ALA A 65 -1.22 -15.37 25.87
N ILE A 66 -0.42 -16.42 25.85
CA ILE A 66 1.04 -16.39 25.81
C ILE A 66 1.54 -15.92 24.43
N VAL A 67 0.91 -16.37 23.33
CA VAL A 67 1.27 -15.94 21.96
C VAL A 67 0.94 -14.46 21.78
N ARG A 68 -0.24 -14.01 22.25
CA ARG A 68 -0.61 -12.59 22.23
C ARG A 68 0.33 -11.70 23.06
N ALA A 69 0.78 -12.19 24.24
CA ALA A 69 1.73 -11.44 25.04
C ALA A 69 3.10 -11.33 24.35
N TRP A 70 3.52 -12.38 23.66
CA TRP A 70 4.78 -12.39 22.89
C TRP A 70 4.69 -11.52 21.64
N GLU A 71 3.58 -11.56 20.92
CA GLU A 71 3.31 -10.66 19.79
C GLU A 71 3.28 -9.19 20.22
N LYS A 72 2.61 -8.87 21.35
CA LYS A 72 2.64 -7.51 21.91
C LYS A 72 4.05 -7.06 22.29
N ALA A 73 4.85 -7.94 22.88
CA ALA A 73 6.25 -7.62 23.19
C ALA A 73 7.08 -7.42 21.92
N ARG A 74 6.93 -8.29 20.91
CA ARG A 74 7.58 -8.16 19.60
C ARG A 74 7.16 -6.88 18.88
N PHE A 75 5.87 -6.52 18.89
CA PHE A 75 5.35 -5.28 18.33
C PHE A 75 5.90 -4.04 19.04
N TRP A 76 6.07 -4.12 20.36
CA TRP A 76 6.66 -3.03 21.15
C TRP A 76 8.15 -2.80 20.82
N PHE A 77 8.89 -3.87 20.51
CA PHE A 77 10.28 -3.77 20.02
C PHE A 77 10.38 -3.33 18.55
N GLN A 78 9.32 -3.44 17.76
CA GLN A 78 9.22 -2.91 16.40
C GLN A 78 8.71 -1.45 16.39
N SER A 79 9.16 -0.64 17.35
CA SER A 79 8.76 0.76 17.43
C SER A 79 8.97 1.46 16.08
N ASN A 80 7.96 2.21 15.63
CA ASN A 80 7.97 2.94 14.36
C ASN A 80 8.87 4.19 14.46
N SER A 81 10.16 3.97 14.81
CA SER A 81 11.17 5.02 14.82
C SER A 81 11.40 5.51 13.39
N LYS A 82 11.82 6.77 13.20
CA LYS A 82 12.16 7.34 11.89
C LYS A 82 13.13 6.44 11.11
N ARG A 83 14.13 5.87 11.80
CA ARG A 83 15.12 4.96 11.22
C ARG A 83 14.49 3.64 10.74
N GLN A 84 13.54 3.10 11.49
CA GLN A 84 12.84 1.86 11.14
C GLN A 84 11.85 2.10 10.00
N ALA A 85 11.14 3.24 10.00
CA ALA A 85 10.25 3.64 8.91
C ALA A 85 11.01 3.77 7.58
N LEU A 86 12.17 4.43 7.59
CA LEU A 86 13.04 4.52 6.41
C LEU A 86 13.48 3.14 5.90
N LYS A 87 13.85 2.23 6.81
CA LYS A 87 14.28 0.87 6.45
C LYS A 87 13.12 0.02 5.89
N ASN A 88 11.95 0.09 6.51
CA ASN A 88 10.78 -0.65 6.07
C ASN A 88 10.29 -0.18 4.69
N ILE A 89 10.29 1.14 4.46
CA ILE A 89 9.89 1.73 3.18
C ILE A 89 10.92 1.47 2.09
N SER A 90 12.21 1.58 2.38
CA SER A 90 13.26 1.19 1.44
C SER A 90 13.03 -0.25 0.96
N HIS A 91 12.81 -1.18 1.89
CA HIS A 91 12.57 -2.58 1.54
C HIS A 91 11.26 -2.81 0.75
N HIS A 92 10.22 -2.01 1.02
CA HIS A 92 8.94 -2.12 0.29
C HIS A 92 9.04 -1.61 -1.16
N TYR A 93 9.86 -0.58 -1.41
CA TYR A 93 10.03 0.02 -2.74
C TYR A 93 11.29 -0.46 -3.48
N ASP A 94 12.10 -1.35 -2.87
CA ASP A 94 13.27 -2.00 -3.50
C ASP A 94 12.90 -2.93 -4.68
N LEU A 95 11.61 -3.22 -4.88
CA LEU A 95 11.10 -3.91 -6.08
C LEU A 95 11.30 -3.09 -7.37
N GLY A 96 11.60 -1.80 -7.23
CA GLY A 96 11.90 -0.90 -8.35
C GLY A 96 10.68 -0.39 -9.12
N ASN A 97 10.87 0.72 -9.83
CA ASN A 97 9.82 1.36 -10.62
C ASN A 97 9.28 0.45 -11.72
N ASP A 98 10.14 -0.40 -12.30
CA ASP A 98 9.76 -1.33 -13.37
C ASP A 98 8.70 -2.33 -12.91
N PHE A 99 8.83 -2.84 -11.68
CA PHE A 99 7.82 -3.73 -11.10
C PHE A 99 6.47 -3.04 -10.94
N TYR A 100 6.46 -1.82 -10.38
CA TYR A 100 5.21 -1.09 -10.15
C TYR A 100 4.54 -0.67 -11.46
N SER A 101 5.31 -0.36 -12.50
CA SER A 101 4.79 -0.01 -13.83
C SER A 101 4.06 -1.15 -14.55
N LEU A 102 4.24 -2.40 -14.12
CA LEU A 102 3.55 -3.55 -14.72
C LEU A 102 2.05 -3.59 -14.41
N TRP A 103 1.62 -2.96 -13.33
CA TRP A 103 0.23 -3.08 -12.84
C TRP A 103 -0.39 -1.76 -12.35
N LEU A 104 0.39 -0.72 -12.11
CA LEU A 104 -0.14 0.61 -11.91
C LEU A 104 -0.48 1.26 -13.27
N ASP A 105 -1.36 2.26 -13.23
CA ASP A 105 -1.64 3.12 -14.37
C ASP A 105 -0.48 4.12 -14.63
N ASP A 106 -0.55 4.87 -15.72
CA ASP A 106 0.49 5.82 -16.12
C ASP A 106 0.76 6.93 -15.09
N THR A 107 -0.20 7.19 -14.19
CA THR A 107 0.01 8.12 -13.08
C THR A 107 0.91 7.55 -12.00
N MET A 108 1.19 6.25 -12.02
CA MET A 108 1.95 5.54 -10.99
C MET A 108 1.35 5.74 -9.60
N THR A 109 0.03 5.71 -9.50
CA THR A 109 -0.65 5.95 -8.23
C THR A 109 -0.87 4.66 -7.46
N TYR A 110 -0.10 4.48 -6.40
CA TYR A 110 -0.21 3.32 -5.51
C TYR A 110 -1.16 3.59 -4.34
N SER A 111 -2.41 3.83 -4.67
CA SER A 111 -3.51 3.94 -3.70
C SER A 111 -4.85 3.70 -4.40
N SER A 112 -5.94 3.52 -3.62
CA SER A 112 -7.27 3.28 -4.16
C SER A 112 -7.69 4.37 -5.14
N ALA A 113 -8.49 4.00 -6.15
CA ALA A 113 -9.07 4.91 -7.13
C ALA A 113 -10.56 5.19 -6.81
N LEU A 114 -11.11 6.25 -7.37
CA LEU A 114 -12.53 6.60 -7.25
C LEU A 114 -13.27 6.25 -8.54
N PHE A 115 -13.93 5.11 -8.53
CA PHE A 115 -14.81 4.68 -9.61
C PHE A 115 -16.24 5.19 -9.35
N ASN A 116 -16.74 6.09 -10.21
CA ASN A 116 -18.09 6.63 -10.07
C ASN A 116 -19.16 5.71 -10.63
N THR A 117 -18.84 4.98 -11.70
CA THR A 117 -19.76 4.06 -12.39
C THR A 117 -19.27 2.62 -12.37
N GLY A 118 -18.00 2.39 -12.03
CA GLY A 118 -17.34 1.09 -12.08
C GLY A 118 -16.92 0.64 -13.49
N GLN A 119 -17.03 1.53 -14.49
CA GLN A 119 -16.67 1.25 -15.89
C GLN A 119 -15.46 2.09 -16.36
N GLU A 120 -14.97 2.97 -15.53
CA GLU A 120 -13.81 3.84 -15.85
C GLU A 120 -12.52 3.02 -15.97
N SER A 121 -11.57 3.51 -16.78
CA SER A 121 -10.19 3.05 -16.69
C SER A 121 -9.59 3.43 -15.35
N LEU A 122 -8.56 2.69 -14.90
CA LEU A 122 -7.87 2.97 -13.65
C LEU A 122 -7.32 4.41 -13.63
N GLU A 123 -6.74 4.89 -14.73
CA GLU A 123 -6.23 6.26 -14.87
C GLU A 123 -7.33 7.31 -14.66
N ASN A 124 -8.51 7.12 -15.28
CA ASN A 124 -9.63 8.02 -15.09
C ASN A 124 -10.17 8.00 -13.65
N ALA A 125 -10.20 6.84 -13.02
CA ALA A 125 -10.62 6.70 -11.63
C ALA A 125 -9.60 7.31 -10.65
N GLN A 126 -8.30 7.23 -10.94
CA GLN A 126 -7.27 7.93 -10.18
C GLN A 126 -7.40 9.46 -10.33
N THR A 127 -7.63 9.93 -11.56
CA THR A 127 -7.88 11.36 -11.84
C THR A 127 -9.12 11.87 -11.12
N ALA A 128 -10.21 11.10 -11.13
CA ALA A 128 -11.43 11.43 -10.39
C ALA A 128 -11.20 11.55 -8.87
N LYS A 129 -10.37 10.67 -8.30
CA LYS A 129 -9.95 10.77 -6.91
C LYS A 129 -9.19 12.07 -6.64
N TYR A 130 -8.22 12.43 -7.48
CA TYR A 130 -7.47 13.67 -7.32
C TYR A 130 -8.36 14.90 -7.38
N ALA A 131 -9.27 14.95 -8.34
CA ALA A 131 -10.27 16.01 -8.44
C ALA A 131 -11.10 16.12 -7.17
N SER A 132 -11.66 15.00 -6.69
CA SER A 132 -12.47 14.95 -5.49
C SER A 132 -11.71 15.43 -4.25
N MET A 133 -10.45 15.05 -4.08
CA MET A 133 -9.61 15.50 -2.97
C MET A 133 -9.43 17.03 -3.00
N ILE A 134 -9.08 17.61 -4.16
CA ILE A 134 -8.85 19.04 -4.31
C ILE A 134 -10.16 19.83 -4.11
N ASP A 135 -11.26 19.34 -4.67
CA ASP A 135 -12.56 19.98 -4.52
C ASP A 135 -13.01 20.05 -3.04
N GLN A 136 -12.70 19.01 -2.24
CA GLN A 136 -12.99 18.98 -0.81
C GLN A 136 -12.09 19.94 0.02
N MET A 137 -10.87 20.23 -0.45
CA MET A 137 -9.98 21.18 0.22
C MET A 137 -10.46 22.64 0.09
N GLY A 138 -11.30 22.96 -0.91
CA GLY A 138 -11.77 24.31 -1.17
C GLY A 138 -10.69 25.30 -1.60
N VAL A 139 -9.56 24.80 -2.12
CA VAL A 139 -8.42 25.58 -2.60
C VAL A 139 -8.66 26.19 -3.98
N LYS A 140 -7.94 27.27 -4.30
CA LYS A 140 -8.06 28.03 -5.55
C LYS A 140 -6.74 27.99 -6.31
N PRO A 141 -6.75 28.21 -7.64
CA PRO A 141 -5.52 28.35 -8.41
C PRO A 141 -4.57 29.37 -7.78
N GLY A 142 -3.31 28.98 -7.62
CA GLY A 142 -2.26 29.77 -6.95
C GLY A 142 -2.06 29.44 -5.48
N ASP A 143 -3.00 28.77 -4.84
CA ASP A 143 -2.83 28.30 -3.45
C ASP A 143 -1.74 27.23 -3.37
N HIS A 144 -1.16 27.10 -2.18
CA HIS A 144 -0.10 26.18 -1.89
C HIS A 144 -0.61 25.04 -1.00
N ILE A 145 -0.35 23.80 -1.40
CA ILE A 145 -0.73 22.60 -0.66
C ILE A 145 0.50 21.77 -0.30
N LEU A 146 0.39 21.03 0.79
CA LEU A 146 1.37 20.03 1.23
C LEU A 146 0.81 18.63 0.95
N GLU A 147 1.56 17.84 0.20
CA GLU A 147 1.28 16.43 -0.05
C GLU A 147 2.22 15.55 0.78
N ILE A 148 1.67 14.79 1.73
CA ILE A 148 2.43 13.85 2.54
C ILE A 148 2.35 12.46 1.88
N GLY A 149 3.51 11.93 1.48
CA GLY A 149 3.57 10.68 0.73
C GLY A 149 3.27 10.87 -0.77
N CYS A 150 4.00 11.77 -1.42
CA CYS A 150 3.75 12.12 -2.82
C CYS A 150 4.03 10.99 -3.83
N GLY A 151 4.59 9.88 -3.39
CA GLY A 151 4.86 8.73 -4.27
C GLY A 151 5.66 9.12 -5.50
N TRP A 152 5.20 8.69 -6.66
CA TRP A 152 5.80 9.01 -7.97
C TRP A 152 5.31 10.35 -8.57
N GLY A 153 4.63 11.18 -7.76
CA GLY A 153 4.26 12.56 -8.12
C GLY A 153 3.01 12.71 -8.99
N GLY A 154 2.17 11.68 -9.08
CA GLY A 154 0.94 11.74 -9.89
C GLY A 154 -0.05 12.80 -9.43
N PHE A 155 -0.33 12.89 -8.12
CA PHE A 155 -1.20 13.93 -7.59
C PHE A 155 -0.58 15.32 -7.70
N ALA A 156 0.72 15.48 -7.41
CA ALA A 156 1.42 16.74 -7.53
C ALA A 156 1.38 17.27 -8.99
N GLU A 157 1.60 16.41 -10.00
CA GLU A 157 1.45 16.76 -11.40
C GLU A 157 0.02 17.26 -11.70
N TYR A 158 -1.00 16.47 -11.30
CA TYR A 158 -2.40 16.82 -11.53
C TYR A 158 -2.77 18.16 -10.88
N ALA A 159 -2.43 18.34 -9.61
CA ALA A 159 -2.74 19.56 -8.86
C ALA A 159 -2.11 20.80 -9.46
N ALA A 160 -0.84 20.70 -9.88
CA ALA A 160 -0.13 21.83 -10.47
C ALA A 160 -0.59 22.14 -11.89
N LYS A 161 -0.83 21.12 -12.72
CA LYS A 161 -1.15 21.25 -14.13
C LYS A 161 -2.63 21.59 -14.35
N GLU A 162 -3.52 20.80 -13.77
CA GLU A 162 -4.95 20.90 -14.05
C GLU A 162 -5.68 21.89 -13.13
N ARG A 163 -5.15 22.12 -11.92
CA ARG A 163 -5.77 22.99 -10.93
C ARG A 163 -4.98 24.27 -10.63
N GLY A 164 -3.78 24.41 -11.22
CA GLY A 164 -2.95 25.60 -11.07
C GLY A 164 -2.43 25.83 -9.64
N LEU A 165 -2.34 24.78 -8.84
CA LEU A 165 -1.87 24.86 -7.47
C LEU A 165 -0.33 24.82 -7.39
N LYS A 166 0.21 25.31 -6.28
CA LYS A 166 1.59 25.05 -5.88
C LYS A 166 1.60 23.86 -4.92
N VAL A 167 2.56 22.97 -5.09
CA VAL A 167 2.63 21.73 -4.31
C VAL A 167 4.00 21.56 -3.68
N THR A 168 4.07 21.35 -2.36
CA THR A 168 5.23 20.75 -1.72
C THR A 168 4.91 19.29 -1.46
N GLY A 169 5.64 18.39 -2.09
CA GLY A 169 5.47 16.94 -1.94
C GLY A 169 6.58 16.31 -1.10
N LEU A 170 6.20 15.55 -0.08
CA LEU A 170 7.14 14.82 0.77
C LEU A 170 7.11 13.33 0.47
N THR A 171 8.27 12.72 0.37
CA THR A 171 8.44 11.27 0.35
C THR A 171 9.67 10.86 1.14
N ILE A 172 9.69 9.65 1.66
CA ILE A 172 10.88 9.05 2.30
C ILE A 172 11.54 7.98 1.41
N SER A 173 11.04 7.78 0.19
CA SER A 173 11.64 6.90 -0.81
C SER A 173 12.48 7.71 -1.80
N LYS A 174 13.77 7.39 -1.91
CA LYS A 174 14.68 7.99 -2.89
C LYS A 174 14.27 7.68 -4.33
N GLU A 175 13.85 6.44 -4.58
CA GLU A 175 13.44 5.98 -5.91
C GLU A 175 12.21 6.74 -6.40
N GLN A 176 11.20 6.88 -5.54
CA GLN A 176 10.01 7.67 -5.85
C GLN A 176 10.36 9.13 -6.10
N LEU A 177 11.20 9.72 -5.25
CA LEU A 177 11.60 11.12 -5.43
C LEU A 177 12.29 11.38 -6.76
N LEU A 178 13.22 10.52 -7.16
CA LEU A 178 13.94 10.66 -8.44
C LEU A 178 12.96 10.60 -9.60
N TYR A 179 12.09 9.62 -9.61
CA TYR A 179 11.06 9.48 -10.64
C TYR A 179 10.11 10.68 -10.67
N ALA A 180 9.61 11.11 -9.51
CA ALA A 180 8.69 12.23 -9.40
C ALA A 180 9.32 13.56 -9.86
N LYS A 181 10.60 13.80 -9.54
CA LYS A 181 11.34 14.98 -10.03
C LYS A 181 11.51 14.96 -11.54
N GLU A 182 11.81 13.81 -12.13
CA GLU A 182 11.91 13.68 -13.58
C GLU A 182 10.55 13.92 -14.25
N ARG A 183 9.46 13.37 -13.69
CA ARG A 183 8.08 13.63 -14.12
C ARG A 183 7.75 15.12 -14.14
N VAL A 184 7.97 15.81 -13.01
CA VAL A 184 7.72 17.24 -12.86
C VAL A 184 8.51 18.06 -13.89
N LYS A 185 9.79 17.74 -14.08
CA LYS A 185 10.66 18.38 -15.07
C LYS A 185 10.17 18.16 -16.51
N ASN A 186 9.82 16.92 -16.86
CA ASN A 186 9.34 16.58 -18.21
C ASN A 186 8.00 17.26 -18.55
N LYS A 187 7.24 17.67 -17.52
CA LYS A 187 5.98 18.41 -17.67
C LYS A 187 6.15 19.93 -17.55
N GLY A 188 7.36 20.42 -17.26
CA GLY A 188 7.64 21.86 -17.09
C GLY A 188 6.93 22.47 -15.89
N LEU A 189 6.85 21.74 -14.78
CA LEU A 189 6.11 22.13 -13.56
C LEU A 189 7.04 22.47 -12.40
N GLU A 190 8.33 22.65 -12.63
CA GLU A 190 9.36 22.88 -11.60
C GLU A 190 9.15 24.19 -10.82
N ASP A 191 8.46 25.15 -11.42
CA ASP A 191 8.07 26.42 -10.78
C ASP A 191 6.88 26.30 -9.81
N LYS A 192 6.13 25.20 -9.88
CA LYS A 192 4.93 24.96 -9.06
C LYS A 192 5.07 23.80 -8.09
N VAL A 193 5.97 22.86 -8.36
CA VAL A 193 6.09 21.61 -7.59
C VAL A 193 7.49 21.50 -6.98
N ASP A 194 7.56 21.51 -5.66
CA ASP A 194 8.78 21.26 -4.87
C ASP A 194 8.70 19.89 -4.20
N LEU A 195 9.60 18.96 -4.54
CA LEU A 195 9.61 17.58 -4.02
C LEU A 195 10.82 17.35 -3.12
N LYS A 196 10.56 16.86 -1.90
CA LYS A 196 11.56 16.70 -0.85
C LYS A 196 11.65 15.26 -0.35
N LEU A 197 12.89 14.80 -0.14
CA LEU A 197 13.15 13.58 0.63
C LEU A 197 13.11 13.91 2.11
N GLN A 198 11.95 13.80 2.71
CA GLN A 198 11.73 14.26 4.07
C GLN A 198 10.65 13.43 4.77
N ASP A 199 10.89 13.10 6.03
CA ASP A 199 9.86 12.56 6.91
C ASP A 199 8.90 13.69 7.30
N TYR A 200 7.60 13.49 7.14
CA TYR A 200 6.58 14.50 7.44
C TYR A 200 6.64 14.99 8.89
N ARG A 201 7.17 14.18 9.80
CA ARG A 201 7.39 14.56 11.22
C ARG A 201 8.44 15.65 11.41
N ASP A 202 9.23 15.93 10.38
CA ASP A 202 10.24 17.00 10.36
C ASP A 202 9.75 18.27 9.66
N GLU A 203 8.50 18.25 9.15
CA GLU A 203 7.90 19.44 8.55
C GLU A 203 7.34 20.36 9.66
N THR A 204 7.71 21.61 9.60
CA THR A 204 7.38 22.60 10.63
C THR A 204 6.37 23.68 10.18
N GLY A 205 5.90 23.61 8.92
CA GLY A 205 4.95 24.57 8.33
C GLY A 205 5.62 25.74 7.66
#